data_eadd8e1b2ec3d2c462dd2a7f3f988af7
#
_entry.id   eadd8e1b2ec3d2c462dd2a7f3f988af7
#
_cell.length_a   1.000
_cell.length_b   1.000
_cell.length_c   1.000
_cell.angle_alpha   90.00
_cell.angle_beta   90.00
_cell.angle_gamma   90.00
#
_symmetry.space_group_name_H-M   'P 1'
#
loop_
_entity.id
_entity.type
_entity.pdbx_description
1 polymer ?
#
loop_
_entity_poly.entity_id
_entity_poly.type
_entity_poly.pdbx_seq_one_letter_code
_entity_poly.pdbx_strand_id
1 'polypeptide(L)'
;MKTVGFIVIAWLCAASSSLPFEENNGEVCVSPEEKKLFELIMEYRKSKKLKPLPYSAKLTKVAQAHVKDLDVNYDYDTRGECNPHSWSDKGSWTPCCYTADHSKASCMWSKPKEISGYESDGYEIAYYSSGGASAFEGLDGWKKSPGHNPLLINSGTWSKMEWKAIGVGIYGKYAVVWFGVEDDKSKLKVCK
;
A
#
# COMPACT_ATOMS: atom_id res chain seq x y z
N MET A 1 49.44 -23.52 46.46
CA MET A 1 49.07 -22.37 45.65
C MET A 1 48.22 -22.90 44.49
N LYS A 2 46.89 -22.63 44.48
CA LYS A 2 45.95 -23.05 43.38
C LYS A 2 45.64 -21.82 42.56
N THR A 3 46.06 -21.83 41.30
CA THR A 3 45.77 -20.81 40.32
C THR A 3 44.37 -21.01 39.76
N VAL A 4 43.49 -20.02 39.97
CA VAL A 4 42.11 -19.99 39.40
C VAL A 4 42.18 -19.24 38.07
N GLY A 5 41.95 -19.97 36.97
CA GLY A 5 41.86 -19.37 35.64
C GLY A 5 40.46 -18.76 35.43
N PHE A 6 40.44 -17.47 35.12
CA PHE A 6 39.22 -16.77 34.70
C PHE A 6 39.00 -17.00 33.19
N ILE A 7 37.89 -17.65 32.85
CA ILE A 7 37.40 -17.73 31.46
C ILE A 7 36.56 -16.48 31.18
N VAL A 8 37.07 -15.62 30.30
CA VAL A 8 36.29 -14.46 29.78
C VAL A 8 35.49 -14.96 28.58
N ILE A 9 34.20 -15.06 28.75
CA ILE A 9 33.25 -15.34 27.66
C ILE A 9 32.95 -14.01 26.96
N ALA A 10 33.49 -13.81 25.77
CA ALA A 10 33.16 -12.68 24.92
C ALA A 10 31.78 -12.91 24.28
N TRP A 11 30.81 -12.12 24.65
CA TRP A 11 29.50 -12.05 23.96
C TRP A 11 29.69 -11.31 22.65
N LEU A 12 29.58 -12.01 21.54
CA LEU A 12 29.43 -11.43 20.21
C LEU A 12 28.00 -10.90 20.07
N CYS A 13 27.82 -9.60 20.23
CA CYS A 13 26.61 -8.92 19.76
C CYS A 13 26.58 -8.97 18.24
N ALA A 14 25.73 -9.82 17.67
CA ALA A 14 25.37 -9.75 16.27
C ALA A 14 24.55 -8.48 16.05
N ALA A 15 25.16 -7.44 15.49
CA ALA A 15 24.44 -6.27 15.02
C ALA A 15 23.61 -6.67 13.81
N SER A 16 22.28 -6.70 13.98
CA SER A 16 21.33 -6.77 12.86
C SER A 16 21.50 -5.52 12.03
N SER A 17 22.17 -5.64 10.90
CA SER A 17 22.24 -4.58 9.90
C SER A 17 20.86 -4.46 9.21
N SER A 18 20.02 -3.56 9.71
CA SER A 18 18.93 -3.02 8.92
C SER A 18 19.54 -2.28 7.74
N LEU A 19 19.37 -2.80 6.54
CA LEU A 19 19.76 -2.11 5.32
C LEU A 19 19.06 -0.74 5.29
N PRO A 20 19.78 0.37 5.10
CA PRO A 20 19.14 1.67 4.95
C PRO A 20 18.31 1.65 3.68
N PHE A 21 17.03 2.07 3.79
CA PHE A 21 16.20 2.41 2.66
C PHE A 21 16.87 3.56 1.92
N GLU A 22 17.47 3.28 0.74
CA GLU A 22 18.00 4.34 -0.13
C GLU A 22 16.82 5.23 -0.59
N GLU A 23 16.81 6.46 -0.13
CA GLU A 23 16.03 7.54 -0.73
C GLU A 23 16.56 7.78 -2.14
N ASN A 24 15.93 7.14 -3.11
CA ASN A 24 16.25 7.26 -4.52
C ASN A 24 15.74 8.62 -5.02
N ASN A 25 16.54 9.70 -4.93
CA ASN A 25 16.41 10.99 -5.64
C ASN A 25 14.98 11.50 -5.95
N GLY A 26 13.98 11.19 -5.12
CA GLY A 26 12.59 11.60 -5.32
C GLY A 26 11.84 10.84 -6.44
N GLU A 27 12.46 9.89 -7.11
CA GLU A 27 11.84 9.11 -8.17
C GLU A 27 11.16 7.85 -7.59
N VAL A 28 9.86 7.72 -7.85
CA VAL A 28 9.05 6.58 -7.37
C VAL A 28 9.44 5.32 -8.12
N CYS A 29 9.81 4.28 -7.39
CA CYS A 29 10.03 2.94 -7.91
C CYS A 29 9.21 1.91 -7.12
N VAL A 30 8.96 0.75 -7.69
CA VAL A 30 8.26 -0.36 -7.06
C VAL A 30 9.25 -1.46 -6.66
N SER A 31 9.01 -2.09 -5.53
CA SER A 31 9.69 -3.34 -5.16
C SER A 31 9.31 -4.48 -6.13
N PRO A 32 10.08 -5.57 -6.19
CA PRO A 32 9.69 -6.75 -6.96
C PRO A 32 8.30 -7.29 -6.58
N GLU A 33 7.92 -7.22 -5.31
CA GLU A 33 6.63 -7.69 -4.82
C GLU A 33 5.49 -6.74 -5.21
N GLU A 34 5.70 -5.43 -5.18
CA GLU A 34 4.73 -4.45 -5.70
C GLU A 34 4.54 -4.58 -7.21
N LYS A 35 5.63 -4.78 -7.97
CA LYS A 35 5.55 -5.08 -9.42
C LYS A 35 4.69 -6.31 -9.67
N LYS A 36 4.92 -7.38 -8.90
CA LYS A 36 4.14 -8.62 -8.99
C LYS A 36 2.66 -8.38 -8.69
N LEU A 37 2.34 -7.57 -7.67
CA LEU A 37 0.97 -7.19 -7.37
C LEU A 37 0.30 -6.49 -8.54
N PHE A 38 0.97 -5.50 -9.13
CA PHE A 38 0.47 -4.79 -10.31
C PHE A 38 0.19 -5.76 -11.46
N GLU A 39 1.13 -6.66 -11.79
CA GLU A 39 1.00 -7.62 -12.87
C GLU A 39 -0.17 -8.60 -12.63
N LEU A 40 -0.30 -9.13 -11.42
CA LEU A 40 -1.40 -10.02 -11.04
C LEU A 40 -2.77 -9.35 -11.14
N ILE A 41 -2.87 -8.08 -10.78
CA ILE A 41 -4.12 -7.31 -10.96
C ILE A 41 -4.43 -7.15 -12.44
N MET A 42 -3.42 -6.85 -13.29
CA MET A 42 -3.63 -6.71 -14.74
C MET A 42 -4.08 -8.04 -15.36
N GLU A 43 -3.50 -9.17 -14.96
CA GLU A 43 -3.92 -10.50 -15.40
C GLU A 43 -5.36 -10.81 -14.96
N TYR A 44 -5.70 -10.49 -13.72
CA TYR A 44 -7.07 -10.67 -13.22
C TYR A 44 -8.07 -9.82 -14.00
N ARG A 45 -7.80 -8.55 -14.24
CA ARG A 45 -8.65 -7.68 -15.07
C ARG A 45 -8.80 -8.22 -16.49
N LYS A 46 -7.71 -8.68 -17.12
CA LYS A 46 -7.73 -9.32 -18.43
C LYS A 46 -8.64 -10.56 -18.45
N SER A 47 -8.61 -11.40 -17.39
CA SER A 47 -9.50 -12.55 -17.26
C SER A 47 -10.98 -12.17 -17.20
N LYS A 48 -11.29 -10.93 -16.80
CA LYS A 48 -12.61 -10.32 -16.79
C LYS A 48 -12.93 -9.54 -18.08
N LYS A 49 -12.09 -9.64 -19.11
CA LYS A 49 -12.22 -8.94 -20.41
C LYS A 49 -12.12 -7.40 -20.27
N LEU A 50 -11.48 -6.92 -19.23
CA LEU A 50 -11.22 -5.49 -18.99
C LEU A 50 -9.86 -5.10 -19.58
N LYS A 51 -9.75 -3.82 -19.99
CA LYS A 51 -8.49 -3.26 -20.43
C LYS A 51 -7.49 -3.19 -19.25
N PRO A 52 -6.18 -3.39 -19.51
CA PRO A 52 -5.15 -3.11 -18.52
C PRO A 52 -5.17 -1.63 -18.16
N LEU A 53 -4.80 -1.32 -16.93
CA LEU A 53 -4.67 0.06 -16.45
C LEU A 53 -3.24 0.53 -16.56
N PRO A 54 -3.01 1.78 -17.00
CA PRO A 54 -1.68 2.38 -16.93
C PRO A 54 -1.18 2.46 -15.48
N TYR A 55 0.09 2.18 -15.28
CA TYR A 55 0.76 2.42 -14.00
C TYR A 55 0.87 3.93 -13.73
N SER A 56 0.65 4.31 -12.47
CA SER A 56 0.78 5.67 -11.97
C SER A 56 1.85 5.77 -10.90
N ALA A 57 2.90 6.54 -11.13
CA ALA A 57 3.90 6.84 -10.10
C ALA A 57 3.30 7.71 -8.98
N LYS A 58 2.41 8.63 -9.30
CA LYS A 58 1.72 9.48 -8.32
C LYS A 58 0.88 8.63 -7.36
N LEU A 59 0.03 7.73 -7.89
CA LEU A 59 -0.78 6.85 -7.05
C LEU A 59 0.07 5.82 -6.29
N THR A 60 1.18 5.36 -6.86
CA THR A 60 2.12 4.47 -6.16
C THR A 60 2.80 5.17 -4.99
N LYS A 61 3.19 6.44 -5.15
CA LYS A 61 3.72 7.25 -4.04
C LYS A 61 2.72 7.31 -2.86
N VAL A 62 1.44 7.50 -3.16
CA VAL A 62 0.37 7.50 -2.15
C VAL A 62 0.23 6.13 -1.51
N ALA A 63 0.19 5.06 -2.31
CA ALA A 63 0.09 3.69 -1.82
C ALA A 63 1.26 3.32 -0.89
N GLN A 64 2.50 3.61 -1.29
CA GLN A 64 3.70 3.35 -0.48
C GLN A 64 3.73 4.17 0.81
N ALA A 65 3.30 5.44 0.77
CA ALA A 65 3.16 6.25 1.97
C ALA A 65 2.12 5.65 2.92
N HIS A 66 0.98 5.22 2.39
CA HIS A 66 -0.11 4.69 3.21
C HIS A 66 0.22 3.34 3.86
N VAL A 67 0.77 2.38 3.13
CA VAL A 67 1.13 1.08 3.73
C VAL A 67 2.17 1.23 4.84
N LYS A 68 3.08 2.21 4.70
CA LYS A 68 4.08 2.52 5.72
C LYS A 68 3.43 3.19 6.95
N ASP A 69 2.51 4.11 6.73
CA ASP A 69 1.73 4.74 7.81
C ASP A 69 0.90 3.72 8.56
N LEU A 70 0.22 2.83 7.85
CA LEU A 70 -0.56 1.75 8.44
C LEU A 70 0.29 0.79 9.28
N ASP A 71 1.44 0.36 8.76
CA ASP A 71 2.27 -0.63 9.47
C ASP A 71 2.94 -0.07 10.73
N VAL A 72 3.27 1.22 10.71
CA VAL A 72 4.00 1.87 11.81
C VAL A 72 3.07 2.54 12.83
N ASN A 73 1.97 3.14 12.38
CA ASN A 73 1.17 4.05 13.18
C ASN A 73 -0.28 3.61 13.39
N TYR A 74 -0.80 2.67 12.59
CA TYR A 74 -2.17 2.21 12.73
C TYR A 74 -2.23 1.02 13.69
N ASP A 75 -2.94 1.21 14.79
CA ASP A 75 -3.27 0.10 15.68
C ASP A 75 -4.51 -0.61 15.13
N TYR A 76 -4.33 -1.84 14.62
CA TYR A 76 -5.42 -2.69 14.15
C TYR A 76 -6.26 -3.21 15.32
N ASP A 77 -6.63 -2.34 16.25
CA ASP A 77 -7.69 -2.63 17.21
C ASP A 77 -9.03 -2.49 16.46
N THR A 78 -9.59 -3.62 16.12
CA THR A 78 -10.87 -3.74 15.39
C THR A 78 -12.07 -3.08 16.09
N ARG A 79 -11.88 -2.55 17.30
CA ARG A 79 -12.88 -1.79 18.05
C ARG A 79 -12.79 -0.29 17.80
N GLY A 80 -11.81 0.17 17.04
CA GLY A 80 -11.66 1.57 16.69
C GLY A 80 -12.72 2.05 15.69
N GLU A 81 -13.10 3.32 15.79
CA GLU A 81 -14.01 3.97 14.84
C GLU A 81 -13.40 4.11 13.44
N CYS A 82 -12.08 4.31 13.39
CA CYS A 82 -11.33 4.52 12.17
C CYS A 82 -10.85 3.19 11.57
N ASN A 83 -11.18 2.92 10.32
CA ASN A 83 -10.78 1.69 9.63
C ASN A 83 -9.42 1.85 8.87
N PRO A 84 -8.87 0.79 8.20
CA PRO A 84 -7.59 0.85 7.51
C PRO A 84 -7.47 1.82 6.32
N HIS A 85 -8.52 2.55 5.96
CA HIS A 85 -8.44 3.66 5.00
C HIS A 85 -8.09 5.00 5.69
N SER A 86 -7.82 4.97 6.98
CA SER A 86 -7.46 6.12 7.80
C SER A 86 -5.97 6.45 7.70
N TRP A 87 -5.63 7.71 7.96
CA TRP A 87 -4.26 8.20 7.92
C TRP A 87 -3.91 8.85 9.28
N SER A 88 -2.74 8.53 9.82
CA SER A 88 -2.26 9.07 11.08
C SER A 88 -1.90 10.56 10.99
N ASP A 89 -1.57 11.16 12.12
CA ASP A 89 -0.99 12.51 12.22
C ASP A 89 0.56 12.52 12.14
N LYS A 90 1.18 11.42 11.68
CA LYS A 90 2.64 11.22 11.74
C LYS A 90 3.35 11.48 10.41
N GLY A 91 2.62 11.85 9.37
CA GLY A 91 3.19 12.15 8.05
C GLY A 91 2.96 13.60 7.60
N SER A 92 3.46 13.92 6.39
CA SER A 92 3.26 15.24 5.78
C SER A 92 1.92 15.31 5.03
N TRP A 93 0.84 14.90 5.68
CA TRP A 93 -0.53 14.91 5.18
C TRP A 93 -1.51 15.28 6.29
N THR A 94 -2.73 15.64 5.92
CA THR A 94 -3.81 15.88 6.87
C THR A 94 -4.29 14.55 7.47
N PRO A 95 -4.38 14.41 8.79
CA PRO A 95 -4.95 13.21 9.41
C PRO A 95 -6.37 12.92 8.92
N CYS A 96 -6.71 11.63 8.81
CA CYS A 96 -8.01 11.19 8.30
C CYS A 96 -8.50 9.98 9.08
N CYS A 97 -9.63 10.09 9.75
CA CYS A 97 -10.34 8.97 10.31
C CYS A 97 -11.47 8.55 9.35
N TYR A 98 -11.25 7.49 8.59
CA TYR A 98 -12.26 6.93 7.69
C TYR A 98 -13.14 5.95 8.46
N THR A 99 -14.43 6.25 8.52
CA THR A 99 -15.41 5.46 9.28
C THR A 99 -16.17 4.47 8.38
N ALA A 100 -16.71 3.41 8.99
CA ALA A 100 -17.39 2.33 8.25
C ALA A 100 -18.67 2.78 7.52
N ASP A 101 -19.28 3.88 7.95
CA ASP A 101 -20.46 4.49 7.31
C ASP A 101 -20.11 5.34 6.07
N HIS A 102 -18.82 5.46 5.73
CA HIS A 102 -18.30 6.27 4.63
C HIS A 102 -18.60 7.78 4.71
N SER A 103 -19.11 8.30 5.83
CA SER A 103 -19.49 9.71 5.97
C SER A 103 -18.31 10.67 5.81
N LYS A 104 -17.09 10.19 6.08
CA LYS A 104 -15.83 10.95 5.97
C LYS A 104 -14.95 10.48 4.78
N ALA A 105 -15.53 9.81 3.79
CA ALA A 105 -14.77 9.23 2.68
C ALA A 105 -13.90 10.24 1.91
N SER A 106 -14.35 11.50 1.80
CA SER A 106 -13.60 12.56 1.11
C SER A 106 -12.21 12.81 1.68
N CYS A 107 -11.97 12.58 2.98
CA CYS A 107 -10.66 12.77 3.58
C CYS A 107 -9.62 11.74 3.06
N MET A 108 -10.06 10.55 2.68
CA MET A 108 -9.22 9.54 2.03
C MET A 108 -9.10 9.82 0.52
N TRP A 109 -10.23 10.10 -0.16
CA TRP A 109 -10.23 10.31 -1.62
C TRP A 109 -9.32 11.44 -2.06
N SER A 110 -9.14 12.48 -1.23
CA SER A 110 -8.26 13.63 -1.52
C SER A 110 -6.76 13.36 -1.36
N LYS A 111 -6.36 12.22 -0.77
CA LYS A 111 -4.95 11.92 -0.49
C LYS A 111 -4.04 11.88 -1.72
N PRO A 112 -4.46 11.38 -2.89
CA PRO A 112 -3.63 11.46 -4.08
C PRO A 112 -3.27 12.88 -4.48
N LYS A 113 -4.20 13.81 -4.40
CA LYS A 113 -3.94 15.21 -4.69
C LYS A 113 -3.00 15.84 -3.65
N GLU A 114 -3.24 15.58 -2.37
CA GLU A 114 -2.45 16.11 -1.26
C GLU A 114 -0.99 15.63 -1.27
N ILE A 115 -0.77 14.32 -1.47
CA ILE A 115 0.55 13.68 -1.28
C ILE A 115 1.40 13.71 -2.54
N SER A 116 0.76 13.56 -3.70
CA SER A 116 1.50 13.36 -4.96
C SER A 116 1.17 14.38 -6.06
N GLY A 117 0.21 15.26 -5.83
CA GLY A 117 -0.28 16.17 -6.87
C GLY A 117 -1.01 15.42 -8.02
N TYR A 118 -1.63 14.28 -7.73
CA TYR A 118 -2.55 13.64 -8.67
C TYR A 118 -3.78 14.54 -8.86
N GLU A 119 -4.26 14.72 -10.09
CA GLU A 119 -5.20 15.80 -10.40
C GLU A 119 -6.67 15.49 -10.08
N SER A 120 -6.95 14.31 -9.54
CA SER A 120 -8.30 13.86 -9.19
C SER A 120 -8.34 13.18 -7.83
N ASP A 121 -9.53 12.85 -7.38
CA ASP A 121 -9.73 11.92 -6.27
C ASP A 121 -9.19 10.53 -6.63
N GLY A 122 -8.82 9.77 -5.61
CA GLY A 122 -8.45 8.38 -5.74
C GLY A 122 -9.30 7.47 -4.85
N TYR A 123 -9.33 6.21 -5.19
CA TYR A 123 -10.13 5.19 -4.51
C TYR A 123 -9.23 4.01 -4.15
N GLU A 124 -9.36 3.55 -2.92
CA GLU A 124 -8.43 2.58 -2.35
C GLU A 124 -9.10 1.26 -1.98
N ILE A 125 -8.33 0.19 -2.12
CA ILE A 125 -8.55 -1.08 -1.44
C ILE A 125 -7.34 -1.39 -0.58
N ALA A 126 -7.58 -1.83 0.66
CA ALA A 126 -6.54 -2.18 1.62
C ALA A 126 -6.64 -3.67 2.01
N TYR A 127 -5.50 -4.26 2.34
CA TYR A 127 -5.36 -5.64 2.81
C TYR A 127 -4.41 -5.68 4.01
N TYR A 128 -4.74 -6.51 4.98
CA TYR A 128 -3.92 -6.76 6.17
C TYR A 128 -3.66 -8.25 6.35
N SER A 129 -2.43 -8.59 6.72
CA SER A 129 -2.04 -9.94 7.14
C SER A 129 -1.08 -9.85 8.32
N SER A 130 -1.41 -10.51 9.44
CA SER A 130 -0.54 -10.53 10.62
C SER A 130 0.83 -11.19 10.37
N GLY A 131 0.93 -12.06 9.38
CA GLY A 131 2.16 -12.73 8.96
C GLY A 131 2.98 -11.96 7.93
N GLY A 132 2.55 -10.77 7.53
CA GLY A 132 3.11 -9.98 6.43
C GLY A 132 2.25 -10.08 5.18
N ALA A 133 2.12 -8.96 4.46
CA ALA A 133 1.34 -8.89 3.23
C ALA A 133 2.17 -9.30 2.02
N SER A 134 1.56 -10.06 1.11
CA SER A 134 2.15 -10.40 -0.18
C SER A 134 1.22 -10.03 -1.35
N ALA A 135 1.80 -9.94 -2.54
CA ALA A 135 1.05 -9.66 -3.77
C ALA A 135 -0.08 -10.66 -4.03
N PHE A 136 0.22 -11.93 -3.80
CA PHE A 136 -0.74 -13.01 -4.03
C PHE A 136 -1.88 -12.99 -3.02
N GLU A 137 -1.55 -12.88 -1.73
CA GLU A 137 -2.56 -12.89 -0.66
C GLU A 137 -3.44 -11.65 -0.71
N GLY A 138 -2.87 -10.48 -0.98
CA GLY A 138 -3.63 -9.24 -1.16
C GLY A 138 -4.66 -9.37 -2.27
N LEU A 139 -4.23 -9.78 -3.48
CA LEU A 139 -5.16 -9.98 -4.59
C LEU A 139 -6.20 -11.06 -4.30
N ASP A 140 -5.81 -12.19 -3.72
CA ASP A 140 -6.73 -13.30 -3.41
C ASP A 140 -7.78 -12.86 -2.38
N GLY A 141 -7.38 -12.12 -1.35
CA GLY A 141 -8.27 -11.51 -0.36
C GLY A 141 -9.27 -10.55 -1.00
N TRP A 142 -8.81 -9.63 -1.84
CA TRP A 142 -9.69 -8.69 -2.52
C TRP A 142 -10.66 -9.35 -3.51
N LYS A 143 -10.24 -10.38 -4.23
CA LYS A 143 -11.11 -11.16 -5.13
C LYS A 143 -12.27 -11.84 -4.38
N LYS A 144 -12.05 -12.25 -3.15
CA LYS A 144 -13.06 -12.90 -2.29
C LYS A 144 -13.94 -11.90 -1.55
N SER A 145 -13.55 -10.65 -1.50
CA SER A 145 -14.26 -9.60 -0.78
C SER A 145 -15.39 -8.97 -1.62
N PRO A 146 -16.65 -8.98 -1.16
CA PRO A 146 -17.75 -8.32 -1.84
C PRO A 146 -17.59 -6.80 -1.95
N GLY A 147 -16.85 -6.17 -1.04
CA GLY A 147 -16.56 -4.73 -1.06
C GLY A 147 -15.42 -4.34 -2.01
N HIS A 148 -14.38 -5.17 -2.10
CA HIS A 148 -13.17 -4.82 -2.85
C HIS A 148 -13.16 -5.32 -4.30
N ASN A 149 -13.68 -6.53 -4.54
CA ASN A 149 -13.71 -7.09 -5.89
C ASN A 149 -14.43 -6.23 -6.92
N PRO A 150 -15.60 -5.61 -6.61
CA PRO A 150 -16.28 -4.72 -7.56
C PRO A 150 -15.42 -3.56 -8.04
N LEU A 151 -14.56 -2.99 -7.19
CA LEU A 151 -13.65 -1.92 -7.56
C LEU A 151 -12.55 -2.42 -8.51
N LEU A 152 -11.98 -3.60 -8.25
CA LEU A 152 -10.97 -4.24 -9.13
C LEU A 152 -11.48 -4.48 -10.54
N ILE A 153 -12.76 -4.83 -10.70
CA ILE A 153 -13.34 -5.29 -11.97
C ILE A 153 -14.40 -4.35 -12.55
N ASN A 154 -14.46 -3.11 -12.08
CA ASN A 154 -15.45 -2.12 -12.54
C ASN A 154 -16.90 -2.66 -12.56
N SER A 155 -17.34 -3.23 -11.44
CA SER A 155 -18.71 -3.78 -11.32
C SER A 155 -19.50 -3.13 -10.17
N GLY A 156 -20.77 -3.43 -10.05
CA GLY A 156 -21.64 -2.87 -9.01
C GLY A 156 -21.64 -1.33 -9.03
N THR A 157 -21.39 -0.71 -7.89
CA THR A 157 -21.30 0.76 -7.75
C THR A 157 -20.20 1.39 -8.61
N TRP A 158 -19.17 0.60 -8.97
CA TRP A 158 -18.04 1.04 -9.77
C TRP A 158 -18.20 0.81 -11.28
N SER A 159 -19.36 0.29 -11.73
CA SER A 159 -19.58 -0.06 -13.14
C SER A 159 -19.54 1.13 -14.10
N LYS A 160 -19.80 2.34 -13.62
CA LYS A 160 -19.73 3.58 -14.39
C LYS A 160 -18.37 4.31 -14.28
N MET A 161 -17.48 3.81 -13.44
CA MET A 161 -16.15 4.41 -13.28
C MET A 161 -15.23 3.93 -14.40
N GLU A 162 -14.50 4.87 -14.97
CA GLU A 162 -13.46 4.58 -15.95
C GLU A 162 -12.10 4.79 -15.27
N TRP A 163 -11.51 3.70 -14.77
CA TRP A 163 -10.16 3.77 -14.22
C TRP A 163 -9.15 4.03 -15.35
N LYS A 164 -8.30 5.04 -15.17
CA LYS A 164 -7.25 5.42 -16.10
C LYS A 164 -5.84 5.26 -15.53
N ALA A 165 -5.74 5.05 -14.22
CA ALA A 165 -4.47 4.91 -13.54
C ALA A 165 -4.60 3.97 -12.33
N ILE A 166 -3.49 3.28 -11.99
CA ILE A 166 -3.40 2.43 -10.81
C ILE A 166 -2.02 2.59 -10.15
N GLY A 167 -2.00 2.67 -8.82
CA GLY A 167 -0.80 2.63 -8.00
C GLY A 167 -0.87 1.52 -6.96
N VAL A 168 0.28 0.99 -6.58
CA VAL A 168 0.40 -0.16 -5.66
C VAL A 168 1.41 0.13 -4.55
N GLY A 169 1.17 -0.41 -3.35
CA GLY A 169 2.09 -0.35 -2.24
C GLY A 169 2.00 -1.61 -1.39
N ILE A 170 3.14 -2.14 -0.94
CA ILE A 170 3.25 -3.25 0.01
C ILE A 170 4.35 -2.92 1.02
N TYR A 171 4.02 -2.95 2.31
CA TYR A 171 4.99 -2.80 3.37
C TYR A 171 4.50 -3.52 4.63
N GLY A 172 5.39 -4.28 5.27
CA GLY A 172 5.10 -4.99 6.51
C GLY A 172 3.85 -5.86 6.40
N LYS A 173 2.83 -5.53 7.15
CA LYS A 173 1.57 -6.28 7.23
C LYS A 173 0.50 -5.82 6.24
N TYR A 174 0.77 -4.78 5.46
CA TYR A 174 -0.25 -4.12 4.63
C TYR A 174 0.08 -4.13 3.15
N ALA A 175 -0.96 -4.27 2.35
CA ALA A 175 -0.94 -3.97 0.92
C ALA A 175 -2.12 -3.04 0.60
N VAL A 176 -1.89 -2.03 -0.25
CA VAL A 176 -2.94 -1.15 -0.75
C VAL A 176 -2.81 -0.95 -2.25
N VAL A 177 -3.95 -0.68 -2.88
CA VAL A 177 -4.03 -0.32 -4.30
C VAL A 177 -4.91 0.90 -4.43
N TRP A 178 -4.42 1.90 -5.15
CA TRP A 178 -5.13 3.12 -5.48
C TRP A 178 -5.54 3.13 -6.94
N PHE A 179 -6.78 3.51 -7.21
CA PHE A 179 -7.35 3.67 -8.54
C PHE A 179 -7.69 5.13 -8.78
N GLY A 180 -7.45 5.62 -10.00
CA GLY A 180 -7.73 6.99 -10.37
C GLY A 180 -8.41 7.10 -11.74
N VAL A 181 -9.11 8.22 -11.95
CA VAL A 181 -9.86 8.51 -13.19
C VAL A 181 -9.11 9.45 -14.13
N GLU A 182 -7.96 9.97 -13.71
CA GLU A 182 -7.06 10.76 -14.54
C GLU A 182 -5.79 9.96 -14.92
N ASP A 183 -5.26 10.25 -16.08
CA ASP A 183 -4.06 9.61 -16.62
C ASP A 183 -2.79 10.23 -16.01
N ASP A 184 -1.85 9.42 -15.53
CA ASP A 184 -0.57 9.89 -14.98
C ASP A 184 0.60 9.71 -15.96
N LYS A 185 0.44 8.89 -17.01
CA LYS A 185 1.46 8.61 -18.04
C LYS A 185 2.84 8.25 -17.50
N SER A 186 2.90 7.67 -16.33
CA SER A 186 4.15 7.24 -15.70
C SER A 186 4.65 5.92 -16.29
N LYS A 187 5.98 5.72 -16.23
CA LYS A 187 6.58 4.41 -16.51
C LYS A 187 6.84 3.68 -15.20
N LEU A 188 6.47 2.40 -15.14
CA LEU A 188 6.82 1.55 -14.02
C LEU A 188 8.34 1.36 -13.98
N LYS A 189 8.94 1.70 -12.85
CA LYS A 189 10.36 1.51 -12.56
C LYS A 189 10.48 0.58 -11.36
N VAL A 190 11.33 -0.43 -11.45
CA VAL A 190 11.63 -1.34 -10.34
C VAL A 190 12.83 -0.78 -9.58
N CYS A 191 12.74 -0.78 -8.24
CA CYS A 191 13.86 -0.38 -7.39
C CYS A 191 15.04 -1.35 -7.58
N LYS A 192 16.26 -0.80 -7.55
CA LYS A 192 17.50 -1.57 -7.70
C LYS A 192 17.85 -2.29 -6.40
#